data_b6641df6d051e88787fa4a6f3a03bbbd
#
_entry.id   b6641df6d051e88787fa4a6f3a03bbbd
#
_cell.length_a   1.000
_cell.length_b   1.000
_cell.length_c   1.000
_cell.angle_alpha   90.00
_cell.angle_beta   90.00
_cell.angle_gamma   90.00
#
_symmetry.space_group_name_H-M   'P 1'
#
loop_
_entity.id
_entity.type
_entity.pdbx_description
1 polymer ?
#
loop_
_entity_poly.entity_id
_entity_poly.type
_entity_poly.pdbx_seq_one_letter_code
_entity_poly.pdbx_strand_id
1 'polypeptide(L)'
;IYHYTTMKKVFLIFLSLIFIFTFQVKAITLEDITSGKFQSKDIAEVYPSADGVHYFTATNGNTRIVKCEYRTGHEVDTLFDVKTARECNLEQFDGFSLSPDEKHLLIYADSEPIYRRSFKATYYTFEIRRNLLKPLSDGGKQQAAVYSPNGRMVAFVRNNNIFIKKLDYGTDCLLYT
;
A
#
# COMPACT_ATOMS: atom_id res chain seq x y z
N ILE A 1 -72.85 11.48 -19.18
CA ILE A 1 -72.35 11.62 -17.78
C ILE A 1 -71.77 10.32 -17.26
N TYR A 2 -72.30 9.14 -17.53
CA TYR A 2 -71.85 7.84 -17.05
C TYR A 2 -70.45 7.43 -17.61
N HIS A 3 -70.16 7.78 -18.85
CA HIS A 3 -68.89 7.43 -19.49
C HIS A 3 -67.70 8.20 -18.93
N TYR A 4 -67.90 9.41 -18.45
CA TYR A 4 -66.87 10.27 -17.89
C TYR A 4 -66.44 9.83 -16.49
N THR A 5 -67.36 9.31 -15.69
CA THR A 5 -67.05 8.79 -14.34
C THR A 5 -66.32 7.47 -14.36
N THR A 6 -66.60 6.59 -15.33
CA THR A 6 -65.85 5.32 -15.54
C THR A 6 -64.43 5.56 -16.03
N MET A 7 -64.22 6.51 -16.93
CA MET A 7 -62.90 6.89 -17.40
C MET A 7 -62.01 7.42 -16.26
N LYS A 8 -62.56 8.26 -15.37
CA LYS A 8 -61.79 8.74 -14.19
C LYS A 8 -61.41 7.64 -13.24
N LYS A 9 -62.28 6.68 -12.99
CA LYS A 9 -61.98 5.50 -12.12
C LYS A 9 -60.90 4.63 -12.72
N VAL A 10 -60.94 4.35 -14.02
CA VAL A 10 -59.92 3.55 -14.72
C VAL A 10 -58.57 4.29 -14.71
N PHE A 11 -58.53 5.60 -14.91
CA PHE A 11 -57.34 6.41 -14.83
C PHE A 11 -56.71 6.43 -13.42
N LEU A 12 -57.53 6.53 -12.37
CA LEU A 12 -57.08 6.46 -10.98
C LEU A 12 -56.50 5.08 -10.60
N ILE A 13 -57.10 4.01 -11.11
CA ILE A 13 -56.59 2.66 -10.90
C ILE A 13 -55.26 2.47 -11.64
N PHE A 14 -55.12 2.99 -12.85
CA PHE A 14 -53.90 2.93 -13.62
C PHE A 14 -52.77 3.74 -12.95
N LEU A 15 -53.08 4.93 -12.41
CA LEU A 15 -52.17 5.76 -11.67
C LEU A 15 -51.68 5.10 -10.38
N SER A 16 -52.58 4.39 -9.65
CA SER A 16 -52.23 3.65 -8.44
C SER A 16 -51.34 2.41 -8.74
N LEU A 17 -51.58 1.74 -9.86
CA LEU A 17 -50.75 0.62 -10.32
C LEU A 17 -49.35 1.07 -10.70
N ILE A 18 -49.20 2.23 -11.35
CA ILE A 18 -47.88 2.83 -11.67
C ILE A 18 -47.13 3.17 -10.37
N PHE A 19 -47.81 3.67 -9.33
CA PHE A 19 -47.19 4.04 -8.06
C PHE A 19 -46.67 2.83 -7.28
N ILE A 20 -47.32 1.66 -7.42
CA ILE A 20 -46.88 0.40 -6.77
C ILE A 20 -45.60 -0.16 -7.46
N PHE A 21 -45.43 0.10 -8.76
CA PHE A 21 -44.28 -0.41 -9.52
C PHE A 21 -42.97 0.36 -9.30
N THR A 22 -43.01 1.56 -8.71
CA THR A 22 -41.83 2.44 -8.61
C THR A 22 -41.02 2.28 -7.32
N PHE A 23 -41.48 1.51 -6.34
CA PHE A 23 -40.76 1.31 -5.07
C PHE A 23 -40.27 -0.13 -4.88
N GLN A 24 -39.38 -0.57 -5.76
CA GLN A 24 -38.51 -1.71 -5.48
C GLN A 24 -37.27 -1.20 -4.76
N VAL A 25 -37.38 -0.81 -3.50
CA VAL A 25 -36.20 -0.60 -2.66
C VAL A 25 -35.61 -1.99 -2.41
N LYS A 26 -34.48 -2.26 -3.09
CA LYS A 26 -33.66 -3.43 -2.78
C LYS A 26 -33.15 -3.27 -1.36
N ALA A 27 -33.75 -3.96 -0.41
CA ALA A 27 -33.20 -4.04 0.93
C ALA A 27 -31.85 -4.75 0.89
N ILE A 28 -30.87 -4.21 1.63
CA ILE A 28 -29.57 -4.85 1.82
C ILE A 28 -29.81 -6.11 2.64
N THR A 29 -29.38 -7.26 2.13
CA THR A 29 -29.50 -8.55 2.82
C THR A 29 -28.24 -8.83 3.66
N LEU A 30 -28.35 -9.78 4.60
CA LEU A 30 -27.19 -10.22 5.37
C LEU A 30 -26.11 -10.84 4.47
N GLU A 31 -26.53 -11.53 3.42
CA GLU A 31 -25.64 -12.10 2.41
C GLU A 31 -24.88 -11.00 1.65
N ASP A 32 -25.50 -9.88 1.33
CA ASP A 32 -24.83 -8.74 0.69
C ASP A 32 -23.71 -8.19 1.58
N ILE A 33 -23.88 -8.20 2.90
CA ILE A 33 -22.87 -7.72 3.87
C ILE A 33 -21.74 -8.73 4.02
N THR A 34 -22.10 -10.03 4.16
CA THR A 34 -21.09 -11.08 4.42
C THR A 34 -20.33 -11.52 3.18
N SER A 35 -20.90 -11.35 1.99
CA SER A 35 -20.26 -11.69 0.70
C SER A 35 -19.12 -10.74 0.27
N GLY A 36 -18.86 -9.67 1.04
CA GLY A 36 -17.87 -8.68 0.68
C GLY A 36 -18.30 -7.67 -0.40
N LYS A 37 -19.58 -7.66 -0.78
CA LYS A 37 -20.12 -6.74 -1.80
C LYS A 37 -19.92 -5.26 -1.47
N PHE A 38 -19.84 -4.93 -0.18
CA PHE A 38 -19.63 -3.58 0.33
C PHE A 38 -18.23 -3.38 0.95
N GLN A 39 -17.30 -4.29 0.68
CA GLN A 39 -15.91 -4.03 1.09
C GLN A 39 -15.39 -2.79 0.38
N SER A 40 -14.85 -1.85 1.15
CA SER A 40 -14.13 -0.73 0.59
C SER A 40 -12.91 -1.26 -0.16
N LYS A 41 -12.60 -0.67 -1.29
CA LYS A 41 -11.29 -0.91 -1.90
C LYS A 41 -10.24 -0.28 -0.99
N ASP A 42 -9.26 -1.09 -0.57
CA ASP A 42 -8.13 -0.57 0.17
C ASP A 42 -7.40 0.47 -0.70
N ILE A 43 -7.10 1.60 -0.09
CA ILE A 43 -6.24 2.61 -0.71
C ILE A 43 -4.81 2.11 -0.51
N ALA A 44 -4.07 1.96 -1.60
CA ALA A 44 -2.65 1.62 -1.52
C ALA A 44 -1.90 2.65 -0.66
N GLU A 45 -0.90 2.20 0.09
CA GLU A 45 -0.03 3.11 0.83
C GLU A 45 0.63 4.11 -0.13
N VAL A 46 0.53 5.38 0.23
CA VAL A 46 1.04 6.50 -0.57
C VAL A 46 2.12 7.21 0.22
N TYR A 47 3.31 7.27 -0.34
CA TYR A 47 4.46 8.00 0.23
C TYR A 47 4.71 9.26 -0.58
N PRO A 48 4.58 10.46 0.00
CA PRO A 48 4.80 11.71 -0.72
C PRO A 48 6.26 11.86 -1.16
N SER A 49 6.48 12.35 -2.38
CA SER A 49 7.79 12.81 -2.83
C SER A 49 8.08 14.21 -2.31
N ALA A 50 9.35 14.54 -2.09
CA ALA A 50 9.80 15.85 -1.63
C ALA A 50 9.45 16.98 -2.62
N ASP A 51 9.18 16.65 -3.89
CA ASP A 51 8.80 17.63 -4.93
C ASP A 51 7.35 18.16 -4.80
N GLY A 52 6.52 17.53 -3.95
CA GLY A 52 5.12 17.90 -3.72
C GLY A 52 4.17 17.65 -4.89
N VAL A 53 4.65 17.10 -6.00
CA VAL A 53 3.87 16.81 -7.22
C VAL A 53 3.63 15.33 -7.40
N HIS A 54 4.54 14.49 -6.91
CA HIS A 54 4.53 13.05 -7.07
C HIS A 54 4.39 12.31 -5.73
N TYR A 55 4.04 11.06 -5.84
CA TYR A 55 4.02 10.12 -4.74
C TYR A 55 4.55 8.75 -5.18
N PHE A 56 4.94 7.95 -4.22
CA PHE A 56 5.40 6.58 -4.42
C PHE A 56 4.38 5.61 -3.87
N THR A 57 4.16 4.52 -4.57
CA THR A 57 3.24 3.46 -4.14
C THR A 57 3.70 2.10 -4.63
N ALA A 58 3.26 1.04 -3.95
CA ALA A 58 3.49 -0.33 -4.39
C ALA A 58 2.38 -0.76 -5.36
N THR A 59 2.75 -1.52 -6.39
CA THR A 59 1.83 -2.05 -7.40
C THR A 59 2.09 -3.53 -7.68
N ASN A 60 1.18 -4.15 -8.44
CA ASN A 60 1.27 -5.56 -8.86
C ASN A 60 1.47 -6.56 -7.72
N GLY A 61 0.70 -6.42 -6.62
CA GLY A 61 0.81 -7.31 -5.48
C GLY A 61 2.16 -7.18 -4.76
N ASN A 62 2.65 -5.96 -4.58
CA ASN A 62 3.91 -5.64 -3.91
C ASN A 62 5.14 -6.24 -4.59
N THR A 63 5.19 -6.16 -5.91
CA THR A 63 6.38 -6.55 -6.69
C THR A 63 7.08 -5.36 -7.35
N ARG A 64 6.40 -4.19 -7.43
CA ARG A 64 6.96 -2.96 -8.00
C ARG A 64 6.67 -1.77 -7.12
N ILE A 65 7.61 -0.82 -7.06
CA ILE A 65 7.46 0.49 -6.45
C ILE A 65 7.55 1.52 -7.57
N VAL A 66 6.51 2.31 -7.73
CA VAL A 66 6.36 3.28 -8.82
C VAL A 66 6.20 4.69 -8.30
N LYS A 67 6.65 5.65 -9.09
CA LYS A 67 6.41 7.09 -8.90
C LYS A 67 5.21 7.50 -9.74
N CYS A 68 4.20 8.10 -9.12
CA CYS A 68 2.98 8.56 -9.76
C CYS A 68 2.78 10.05 -9.56
N GLU A 69 2.10 10.71 -10.50
CA GLU A 69 1.71 12.11 -10.37
C GLU A 69 0.40 12.22 -9.59
N TYR A 70 0.31 13.11 -8.59
CA TYR A 70 -0.91 13.31 -7.79
C TYR A 70 -2.11 13.74 -8.61
N ARG A 71 -1.90 14.58 -9.61
CA ARG A 71 -3.00 15.16 -10.40
C ARG A 71 -3.68 14.15 -11.30
N THR A 72 -2.94 13.24 -11.88
CA THR A 72 -3.42 12.31 -12.91
C THR A 72 -3.52 10.87 -12.42
N GLY A 73 -2.78 10.51 -11.37
CA GLY A 73 -2.59 9.14 -10.91
C GLY A 73 -1.77 8.27 -11.87
N HIS A 74 -1.21 8.86 -12.93
CA HIS A 74 -0.39 8.11 -13.90
C HIS A 74 0.99 7.79 -13.34
N GLU A 75 1.45 6.59 -13.63
CA GLU A 75 2.82 6.15 -13.38
C GLU A 75 3.78 6.94 -14.27
N VAL A 76 4.75 7.60 -13.65
CA VAL A 76 5.79 8.40 -14.32
C VAL A 76 7.08 7.61 -14.42
N ASP A 77 7.44 6.86 -13.37
CA ASP A 77 8.69 6.11 -13.30
C ASP A 77 8.53 4.86 -12.41
N THR A 78 9.36 3.85 -12.66
CA THR A 78 9.50 2.66 -11.82
C THR A 78 10.79 2.74 -11.04
N LEU A 79 10.70 2.85 -9.71
CA LEU A 79 11.88 2.91 -8.84
C LEU A 79 12.46 1.54 -8.55
N PHE A 80 11.61 0.54 -8.37
CA PHE A 80 12.00 -0.81 -8.00
C PHE A 80 11.09 -1.85 -8.67
N ASP A 81 11.68 -2.93 -9.14
CA ASP A 81 10.98 -4.11 -9.63
C ASP A 81 11.77 -5.35 -9.18
N VAL A 82 11.11 -6.28 -8.50
CA VAL A 82 11.72 -7.52 -8.01
C VAL A 82 12.38 -8.35 -9.11
N LYS A 83 11.88 -8.25 -10.35
CA LYS A 83 12.40 -9.00 -11.50
C LYS A 83 13.71 -8.46 -12.05
N THR A 84 14.00 -7.18 -11.83
CA THR A 84 15.17 -6.51 -12.40
C THR A 84 16.22 -6.16 -11.36
N ALA A 85 15.90 -6.26 -10.08
CA ALA A 85 16.83 -5.99 -9.00
C ALA A 85 18.03 -6.94 -9.03
N ARG A 86 19.22 -6.40 -8.78
CA ARG A 86 20.47 -7.14 -8.80
C ARG A 86 20.91 -7.58 -7.42
N GLU A 87 21.70 -8.63 -7.34
CA GLU A 87 22.34 -9.25 -6.17
C GLU A 87 21.39 -10.06 -5.27
N CYS A 88 20.17 -9.66 -5.05
CA CYS A 88 19.25 -10.39 -4.21
C CYS A 88 17.94 -10.68 -4.96
N ASN A 89 17.47 -11.90 -4.89
CA ASN A 89 16.17 -12.30 -5.45
C ASN A 89 15.11 -12.15 -4.36
N LEU A 90 14.07 -11.37 -4.67
CA LEU A 90 12.89 -11.18 -3.85
C LEU A 90 11.67 -11.50 -4.72
N GLU A 91 10.74 -12.30 -4.22
CA GLU A 91 9.50 -12.61 -4.97
C GLU A 91 8.46 -11.50 -4.81
N GLN A 92 8.30 -11.02 -3.59
CA GLN A 92 7.41 -9.93 -3.20
C GLN A 92 7.93 -9.27 -1.92
N PHE A 93 7.44 -8.09 -1.61
CA PHE A 93 7.76 -7.38 -0.38
C PHE A 93 6.48 -7.00 0.38
N ASP A 94 6.60 -6.76 1.69
CA ASP A 94 5.47 -6.40 2.54
C ASP A 94 5.28 -4.87 2.62
N GLY A 95 6.37 -4.12 2.41
CA GLY A 95 6.31 -2.66 2.36
C GLY A 95 7.71 -2.05 2.17
N PHE A 96 7.74 -0.72 2.14
CA PHE A 96 8.97 0.03 1.89
C PHE A 96 8.95 1.40 2.56
N SER A 97 10.11 2.03 2.64
CA SER A 97 10.24 3.43 2.96
C SER A 97 11.36 4.06 2.14
N LEU A 98 11.26 5.36 1.84
CA LEU A 98 12.29 6.11 1.13
C LEU A 98 13.30 6.71 2.10
N SER A 99 14.54 6.82 1.63
CA SER A 99 15.52 7.71 2.26
C SER A 99 15.13 9.17 2.07
N PRO A 100 15.49 10.08 2.99
CA PRO A 100 15.15 11.50 2.88
C PRO A 100 15.69 12.19 1.62
N ASP A 101 16.75 11.64 1.00
CA ASP A 101 17.35 12.14 -0.25
C ASP A 101 16.78 11.45 -1.51
N GLU A 102 15.78 10.58 -1.34
CA GLU A 102 15.09 9.78 -2.39
C GLU A 102 16.03 8.95 -3.27
N LYS A 103 17.24 8.60 -2.78
CA LYS A 103 18.20 7.79 -3.54
C LYS A 103 18.19 6.31 -3.19
N HIS A 104 17.65 5.98 -2.03
CA HIS A 104 17.59 4.63 -1.51
C HIS A 104 16.19 4.26 -1.06
N LEU A 105 15.85 2.98 -1.19
CA LEU A 105 14.66 2.38 -0.60
C LEU A 105 15.08 1.41 0.50
N LEU A 106 14.35 1.42 1.58
CA LEU A 106 14.39 0.40 2.62
C LEU A 106 13.15 -0.48 2.40
N ILE A 107 13.35 -1.68 1.90
CA ILE A 107 12.31 -2.64 1.55
C ILE A 107 12.30 -3.71 2.62
N TYR A 108 11.13 -4.18 3.03
CA TYR A 108 11.02 -5.29 3.95
C TYR A 108 10.07 -6.37 3.45
N ALA A 109 10.40 -7.61 3.76
CA ALA A 109 9.66 -8.80 3.39
C ALA A 109 9.65 -9.81 4.53
N ASP A 110 8.81 -10.83 4.42
CA ASP A 110 8.71 -11.92 5.38
C ASP A 110 8.46 -11.39 6.80
N SER A 111 7.47 -10.50 6.92
CA SER A 111 7.14 -9.84 8.17
C SER A 111 6.39 -10.78 9.12
N GLU A 112 6.81 -10.79 10.39
CA GLU A 112 6.18 -11.51 11.48
C GLU A 112 5.62 -10.52 12.49
N PRO A 113 4.29 -10.49 12.73
CA PRO A 113 3.71 -9.58 13.71
C PRO A 113 4.16 -9.96 15.13
N ILE A 114 4.50 -8.95 15.93
CA ILE A 114 4.77 -9.09 17.37
C ILE A 114 3.55 -8.61 18.17
N TYR A 115 3.11 -7.40 17.87
CA TYR A 115 1.91 -6.76 18.42
C TYR A 115 1.18 -5.99 17.33
N ARG A 116 0.12 -5.26 17.69
CA ARG A 116 -0.74 -4.51 16.75
C ARG A 116 0.04 -3.66 15.73
N ARG A 117 1.17 -3.06 16.12
CA ARG A 117 1.93 -2.12 15.29
C ARG A 117 3.43 -2.43 15.21
N SER A 118 3.86 -3.56 15.76
CA SER A 118 5.26 -3.96 15.75
C SER A 118 5.41 -5.32 15.08
N PHE A 119 6.44 -5.46 14.30
CA PHE A 119 6.77 -6.67 13.55
C PHE A 119 8.29 -6.83 13.43
N LYS A 120 8.71 -8.04 13.15
CA LYS A 120 10.04 -8.37 12.65
C LYS A 120 9.95 -8.67 11.18
N ALA A 121 10.94 -8.26 10.41
CA ALA A 121 11.00 -8.54 8.97
C ALA A 121 12.45 -8.68 8.51
N THR A 122 12.65 -9.25 7.35
CA THR A 122 13.93 -9.18 6.64
C THR A 122 13.96 -7.88 5.86
N TYR A 123 14.89 -7.00 6.25
CA TYR A 123 15.05 -5.70 5.60
C TYR A 123 16.15 -5.75 4.55
N TYR A 124 15.92 -4.99 3.48
CA TYR A 124 16.83 -4.80 2.36
C TYR A 124 17.04 -3.32 2.10
N THR A 125 18.23 -2.95 1.72
CA THR A 125 18.55 -1.62 1.19
C THR A 125 18.65 -1.70 -0.31
N PHE A 126 17.97 -0.81 -1.02
CA PHE A 126 18.02 -0.74 -2.48
C PHE A 126 18.54 0.61 -2.92
N GLU A 127 19.61 0.61 -3.71
CA GLU A 127 20.17 1.80 -4.34
C GLU A 127 19.54 2.00 -5.72
N ILE A 128 18.68 3.01 -5.87
CA ILE A 128 17.88 3.24 -7.07
C ILE A 128 18.75 3.38 -8.31
N ARG A 129 19.81 4.21 -8.23
CA ARG A 129 20.68 4.51 -9.38
C ARG A 129 21.40 3.28 -9.93
N ARG A 130 21.79 2.36 -9.06
CA ARG A 130 22.55 1.14 -9.44
C ARG A 130 21.65 -0.08 -9.65
N ASN A 131 20.37 0.03 -9.31
CA ASN A 131 19.43 -1.08 -9.29
C ASN A 131 19.92 -2.25 -8.42
N LEU A 132 20.45 -1.92 -7.24
CA LEU A 132 21.19 -2.83 -6.38
C LEU A 132 20.44 -3.09 -5.08
N LEU A 133 19.97 -4.33 -4.88
CA LEU A 133 19.27 -4.77 -3.67
C LEU A 133 20.21 -5.59 -2.79
N LYS A 134 20.43 -5.16 -1.54
CA LYS A 134 21.26 -5.86 -0.56
C LYS A 134 20.50 -6.09 0.74
N PRO A 135 20.73 -7.22 1.43
CA PRO A 135 20.17 -7.40 2.76
C PRO A 135 20.74 -6.33 3.72
N LEU A 136 19.86 -5.85 4.60
CA LEU A 136 20.29 -4.87 5.61
C LEU A 136 21.26 -5.50 6.61
N SER A 137 21.04 -6.76 6.96
CA SER A 137 21.89 -7.49 7.89
C SER A 137 21.75 -9.00 7.68
N ASP A 138 22.85 -9.73 7.85
CA ASP A 138 22.90 -11.20 7.70
C ASP A 138 22.50 -11.96 8.98
N GLY A 139 22.23 -11.26 10.09
CA GLY A 139 22.01 -11.87 11.41
C GLY A 139 20.55 -12.16 11.77
N GLY A 140 19.66 -12.37 10.80
CA GLY A 140 18.23 -12.67 11.04
C GLY A 140 17.34 -11.43 10.94
N LYS A 141 16.04 -11.57 11.27
CA LYS A 141 15.03 -10.51 11.13
C LYS A 141 15.31 -9.31 12.02
N GLN A 142 15.03 -8.14 11.50
CA GLN A 142 15.20 -6.85 12.17
C GLN A 142 13.85 -6.23 12.53
N GLN A 143 13.87 -5.22 13.40
CA GLN A 143 12.73 -4.41 13.80
C GLN A 143 13.05 -2.93 13.67
N ALA A 144 12.04 -2.12 13.42
CA ALA A 144 12.09 -0.67 13.47
C ALA A 144 13.26 -0.06 12.68
N ALA A 145 13.54 -0.62 11.48
CA ALA A 145 14.60 -0.08 10.64
C ALA A 145 14.20 1.29 10.10
N VAL A 146 15.08 2.28 10.24
CA VAL A 146 14.83 3.68 9.88
C VAL A 146 16.09 4.35 9.34
N TYR A 147 15.93 5.19 8.31
CA TYR A 147 17.02 6.01 7.79
C TYR A 147 17.43 7.13 8.75
N SER A 148 18.70 7.45 8.74
CA SER A 148 19.19 8.72 9.29
C SER A 148 18.68 9.91 8.45
N PRO A 149 18.56 11.13 9.05
CA PRO A 149 18.09 12.32 8.33
C PRO A 149 18.89 12.67 7.06
N ASN A 150 20.16 12.28 7.00
CA ASN A 150 21.03 12.50 5.83
C ASN A 150 21.01 11.33 4.82
N GLY A 151 20.18 10.29 5.03
CA GLY A 151 20.05 9.14 4.14
C GLY A 151 21.25 8.19 4.08
N ARG A 152 22.33 8.41 4.86
CA ARG A 152 23.57 7.63 4.75
C ARG A 152 23.67 6.43 5.69
N MET A 153 22.79 6.36 6.65
CA MET A 153 22.78 5.29 7.66
C MET A 153 21.39 4.76 7.87
N VAL A 154 21.30 3.51 8.31
CA VAL A 154 20.07 2.88 8.77
C VAL A 154 20.27 2.38 10.18
N ALA A 155 19.44 2.82 11.11
CA ALA A 155 19.35 2.26 12.45
C ALA A 155 18.30 1.16 12.48
N PHE A 156 18.56 0.08 13.19
CA PHE A 156 17.62 -1.04 13.33
C PHE A 156 17.85 -1.81 14.64
N VAL A 157 16.85 -2.56 15.06
CA VAL A 157 16.93 -3.45 16.22
C VAL A 157 17.04 -4.90 15.74
N ARG A 158 17.97 -5.65 16.31
CA ARG A 158 18.15 -7.07 16.10
C ARG A 158 18.57 -7.75 17.39
N ASN A 159 17.89 -8.82 17.79
CA ASN A 159 18.18 -9.56 19.03
C ASN A 159 18.25 -8.65 20.27
N ASN A 160 17.29 -7.73 20.40
CA ASN A 160 17.19 -6.73 21.47
C ASN A 160 18.35 -5.71 21.53
N ASN A 161 19.21 -5.67 20.53
CA ASN A 161 20.33 -4.74 20.44
C ASN A 161 20.10 -3.73 19.31
N ILE A 162 20.64 -2.52 19.45
CA ILE A 162 20.55 -1.45 18.46
C ILE A 162 21.80 -1.48 17.58
N PHE A 163 21.60 -1.49 16.27
CA PHE A 163 22.66 -1.45 15.26
C PHE A 163 22.49 -0.25 14.36
N ILE A 164 23.62 0.23 13.84
CA ILE A 164 23.67 1.20 12.75
C ILE A 164 24.47 0.61 11.60
N LYS A 165 23.86 0.58 10.41
CA LYS A 165 24.54 0.28 9.15
C LYS A 165 24.90 1.55 8.44
N LYS A 166 26.18 1.72 8.10
CA LYS A 166 26.65 2.77 7.21
C LYS A 166 26.57 2.27 5.77
N LEU A 167 25.74 2.92 4.95
CA LEU A 167 25.46 2.47 3.58
C LEU A 167 26.68 2.61 2.68
N ASP A 168 27.48 3.67 2.86
CA ASP A 168 28.70 3.92 2.08
C ASP A 168 29.75 2.81 2.23
N TYR A 169 29.82 2.17 3.39
CA TYR A 169 30.85 1.18 3.72
C TYR A 169 30.29 -0.24 3.89
N GLY A 170 28.97 -0.40 3.92
CA GLY A 170 28.31 -1.70 4.13
C GLY A 170 28.56 -2.35 5.50
N THR A 171 29.08 -1.60 6.47
CA THR A 171 29.47 -2.11 7.80
C THR A 171 28.36 -1.88 8.82
N ASP A 172 28.06 -2.94 9.58
CA ASP A 172 27.16 -2.88 10.74
C ASP A 172 27.95 -2.51 11.98
N CYS A 173 27.50 -1.55 12.75
CA CYS A 173 28.08 -1.18 14.04
C CYS A 173 27.05 -1.42 15.15
N LEU A 174 27.41 -2.22 16.13
CA LEU A 174 26.63 -2.39 17.37
C LEU A 174 26.71 -1.08 18.16
N LEU A 175 25.58 -0.46 18.44
CA LEU A 175 25.53 0.80 19.17
C LEU A 175 25.28 0.59 20.67
N TYR A 176 24.48 -0.39 21.01
CA TYR A 176 24.07 -0.65 22.39
C TYR A 176 23.65 -2.12 22.57
N THR A 177 24.02 -2.71 23.71
CA THR A 177 23.60 -4.04 24.20
C THR A 177 22.69 -3.90 25.40
#